data_e93c76f1eaeb4218860f630e829b98d5
#
_entry.id   e93c76f1eaeb4218860f630e829b98d5
#
_cell.length_a   1.000
_cell.length_b   1.000
_cell.length_c   1.000
_cell.angle_alpha   90.00
_cell.angle_beta   90.00
_cell.angle_gamma   90.00
#
_symmetry.space_group_name_H-M   'P 1'
#
loop_
_entity.id
_entity.type
_entity.pdbx_description
1 polymer ?
#
loop_
_entity_poly.entity_id
_entity_poly.type
_entity_poly.pdbx_seq_one_letter_code
_entity_poly.pdbx_strand_id
1 'polypeptide(L)'
;MKPSEISLVSYARGPGLGPCLRTGATAARAFAYSHDIPLIGVNHCVAHLEIGLLEGATDPVLLYLSGANTQVIAYASEKYRVFGETIDIGIGNGLDKFAREAGMGFPGGPKIEKLAKGPELLDLPYSVKGMDMAFSGLMTAAKSKLDSGHSIETVTYSLQENAFAMSCEVAERALAHTGKTELVLGGGVACNERLREMATIMTEERGVKCFIPSKDLCVDNGVMIGWLGHQMVNGEYKITEEDNKVHQKYRTDMVEVTWR
;
A
#
# COMPACT_ATOMS: atom_id res chain seq x y z
N MET A 1 -28.87 -6.39 -5.08
CA MET A 1 -28.67 -5.26 -6.00
C MET A 1 -28.94 -5.73 -7.41
N LYS A 2 -29.78 -5.03 -8.15
CA LYS A 2 -30.04 -5.33 -9.56
C LYS A 2 -29.11 -4.48 -10.44
N PRO A 3 -28.77 -4.91 -11.66
CA PRO A 3 -27.94 -4.09 -12.56
C PRO A 3 -28.50 -2.68 -12.81
N SER A 4 -29.82 -2.53 -12.83
CA SER A 4 -30.50 -1.24 -12.98
C SER A 4 -30.33 -0.26 -11.81
N GLU A 5 -29.75 -0.71 -10.70
CA GLU A 5 -29.45 0.12 -9.51
C GLU A 5 -27.99 0.61 -9.52
N ILE A 6 -27.19 0.19 -10.52
CA ILE A 6 -25.79 0.56 -10.67
C ILE A 6 -25.67 1.73 -11.63
N SER A 7 -25.08 2.83 -11.19
CA SER A 7 -24.92 4.06 -11.98
C SER A 7 -23.49 4.28 -12.51
N LEU A 8 -22.52 3.52 -12.01
CA LEU A 8 -21.11 3.63 -12.39
C LEU A 8 -20.41 2.29 -12.20
N VAL A 9 -19.54 1.91 -13.14
CA VAL A 9 -18.60 0.79 -12.99
C VAL A 9 -17.20 1.35 -12.89
N SER A 10 -16.48 0.97 -11.84
CA SER A 10 -15.08 1.35 -11.64
C SER A 10 -14.19 0.10 -11.71
N TYR A 11 -13.00 0.23 -12.26
CA TYR A 11 -12.01 -0.85 -12.29
C TYR A 11 -10.59 -0.33 -12.09
N ALA A 12 -9.70 -1.17 -11.57
CA ALA A 12 -8.28 -0.84 -11.44
C ALA A 12 -7.63 -0.78 -12.84
N ARG A 13 -7.38 0.44 -13.33
CA ARG A 13 -6.71 0.70 -14.60
C ARG A 13 -5.23 0.38 -14.55
N GLY A 14 -4.62 0.56 -13.40
CA GLY A 14 -3.21 0.37 -13.06
C GLY A 14 -2.81 1.14 -11.80
N PRO A 15 -1.53 1.01 -11.37
CA PRO A 15 -0.52 0.08 -11.88
C PRO A 15 -0.85 -1.38 -11.54
N GLY A 16 -0.13 -2.33 -12.17
CA GLY A 16 -0.28 -3.74 -11.83
C GLY A 16 0.14 -4.70 -12.95
N LEU A 17 -0.03 -5.99 -12.67
CA LEU A 17 0.28 -7.07 -13.63
C LEU A 17 -0.68 -7.02 -14.82
N GLY A 18 -0.13 -6.95 -16.02
CA GLY A 18 -0.90 -6.81 -17.25
C GLY A 18 -2.00 -7.84 -17.45
N PRO A 19 -1.77 -9.15 -17.24
CA PRO A 19 -2.84 -10.15 -17.34
C PRO A 19 -4.00 -9.88 -16.37
N CYS A 20 -3.71 -9.56 -15.11
CA CYS A 20 -4.71 -9.27 -14.08
C CYS A 20 -5.53 -8.03 -14.43
N LEU A 21 -4.84 -6.93 -14.81
CA LEU A 21 -5.49 -5.69 -15.21
C LEU A 21 -6.41 -5.89 -16.43
N ARG A 22 -5.94 -6.63 -17.45
CA ARG A 22 -6.76 -6.92 -18.64
C ARG A 22 -7.99 -7.76 -18.32
N THR A 23 -7.86 -8.75 -17.45
CA THR A 23 -8.99 -9.58 -17.03
C THR A 23 -10.05 -8.72 -16.32
N GLY A 24 -9.64 -7.91 -15.34
CA GLY A 24 -10.54 -6.99 -14.62
C GLY A 24 -11.20 -5.98 -15.56
N ALA A 25 -10.41 -5.34 -16.44
CA ALA A 25 -10.92 -4.40 -17.42
C ALA A 25 -11.92 -5.04 -18.41
N THR A 26 -11.67 -6.28 -18.85
CA THR A 26 -12.60 -6.98 -19.75
C THR A 26 -13.91 -7.27 -19.07
N ALA A 27 -13.89 -7.75 -17.82
CA ALA A 27 -15.10 -8.01 -17.05
C ALA A 27 -15.89 -6.72 -16.80
N ALA A 28 -15.22 -5.65 -16.39
CA ALA A 28 -15.82 -4.35 -16.15
C ALA A 28 -16.48 -3.77 -17.41
N ARG A 29 -15.80 -3.82 -18.56
CA ARG A 29 -16.34 -3.40 -19.85
C ARG A 29 -17.53 -4.22 -20.28
N ALA A 30 -17.47 -5.55 -20.17
CA ALA A 30 -18.57 -6.43 -20.54
C ALA A 30 -19.83 -6.09 -19.73
N PHE A 31 -19.68 -5.87 -18.43
CA PHE A 31 -20.79 -5.48 -17.58
C PHE A 31 -21.31 -4.08 -17.91
N ALA A 32 -20.43 -3.06 -17.99
CA ALA A 32 -20.82 -1.69 -18.25
C ALA A 32 -21.54 -1.54 -19.60
N TYR A 33 -20.99 -2.09 -20.67
CA TYR A 33 -21.56 -1.97 -22.01
C TYR A 33 -22.86 -2.78 -22.19
N SER A 34 -23.01 -3.93 -21.52
CA SER A 34 -24.24 -4.71 -21.59
C SER A 34 -25.43 -4.04 -20.90
N HIS A 35 -25.17 -3.06 -20.03
CA HIS A 35 -26.19 -2.36 -19.26
C HIS A 35 -26.22 -0.84 -19.52
N ASP A 36 -25.44 -0.36 -20.48
CA ASP A 36 -25.32 1.07 -20.81
C ASP A 36 -24.94 1.95 -19.60
N ILE A 37 -23.97 1.46 -18.80
CA ILE A 37 -23.48 2.11 -17.58
C ILE A 37 -22.13 2.74 -17.85
N PRO A 38 -21.85 4.00 -17.39
CA PRO A 38 -20.53 4.62 -17.48
C PRO A 38 -19.44 3.75 -16.83
N LEU A 39 -18.25 3.74 -17.44
CA LEU A 39 -17.08 3.00 -16.98
C LEU A 39 -15.91 3.95 -16.71
N ILE A 40 -15.29 3.84 -15.55
CA ILE A 40 -14.12 4.63 -15.19
C ILE A 40 -12.95 3.75 -14.74
N GLY A 41 -11.75 4.08 -15.23
CA GLY A 41 -10.52 3.43 -14.84
C GLY A 41 -9.75 4.22 -13.79
N VAL A 42 -9.55 3.66 -12.59
CA VAL A 42 -8.92 4.34 -11.47
C VAL A 42 -7.49 3.85 -11.17
N ASN A 43 -6.70 4.72 -10.51
CA ASN A 43 -5.37 4.35 -10.04
C ASN A 43 -5.46 3.56 -8.72
N HIS A 44 -4.87 2.36 -8.71
CA HIS A 44 -4.91 1.45 -7.59
C HIS A 44 -4.25 2.01 -6.31
N CYS A 45 -3.09 2.66 -6.43
CA CYS A 45 -2.38 3.22 -5.27
C CYS A 45 -3.13 4.42 -4.67
N VAL A 46 -3.72 5.26 -5.53
CA VAL A 46 -4.56 6.38 -5.10
C VAL A 46 -5.83 5.86 -4.41
N ALA A 47 -6.39 4.75 -4.88
CA ALA A 47 -7.56 4.14 -4.23
C ALA A 47 -7.26 3.72 -2.78
N HIS A 48 -6.07 3.20 -2.49
CA HIS A 48 -5.63 2.91 -1.13
C HIS A 48 -5.49 4.15 -0.25
N LEU A 49 -5.14 5.30 -0.82
CA LEU A 49 -5.12 6.56 -0.08
C LEU A 49 -6.54 7.05 0.20
N GLU A 50 -7.35 7.11 -0.85
CA GLU A 50 -8.69 7.69 -0.78
C GLU A 50 -9.66 6.86 0.09
N ILE A 51 -9.46 5.55 0.21
CA ILE A 51 -10.29 4.74 1.10
C ILE A 51 -10.11 5.12 2.57
N GLY A 52 -8.95 5.65 2.96
CA GLY A 52 -8.71 6.17 4.31
C GLY A 52 -9.60 7.37 4.67
N LEU A 53 -10.14 8.07 3.68
CA LEU A 53 -11.09 9.17 3.92
C LEU A 53 -12.43 8.67 4.48
N LEU A 54 -12.78 7.41 4.25
CA LEU A 54 -13.95 6.79 4.89
C LEU A 54 -13.79 6.65 6.40
N GLU A 55 -12.56 6.58 6.89
CA GLU A 55 -12.23 6.56 8.33
C GLU A 55 -12.15 7.97 8.94
N GLY A 56 -12.42 9.01 8.16
CA GLY A 56 -12.44 10.40 8.60
C GLY A 56 -11.14 11.18 8.40
N ALA A 57 -10.15 10.62 7.69
CA ALA A 57 -8.98 11.39 7.25
C ALA A 57 -9.40 12.44 6.21
N THR A 58 -8.70 13.57 6.19
CA THR A 58 -9.00 14.68 5.26
C THR A 58 -7.86 14.94 4.29
N ASP A 59 -6.63 15.03 4.78
CA ASP A 59 -5.45 15.30 3.97
C ASP A 59 -4.21 14.53 4.47
N PRO A 60 -4.25 13.19 4.43
CA PRO A 60 -3.23 12.36 5.03
C PRO A 60 -1.98 12.17 4.17
N VAL A 61 -0.90 11.76 4.83
CA VAL A 61 0.16 10.97 4.23
C VAL A 61 -0.28 9.50 4.25
N LEU A 62 -0.14 8.78 3.15
CA LEU A 62 -0.35 7.34 3.08
C LEU A 62 0.99 6.62 3.21
N LEU A 63 1.10 5.72 4.18
CA LEU A 63 2.13 4.69 4.20
C LEU A 63 1.55 3.44 3.53
N TYR A 64 1.92 3.22 2.26
CA TYR A 64 1.41 2.14 1.42
C TYR A 64 2.40 0.98 1.37
N LEU A 65 2.05 -0.13 2.01
CA LEU A 65 2.89 -1.32 2.14
C LEU A 65 2.16 -2.55 1.59
N SER A 66 2.45 -2.89 0.34
CA SER A 66 1.87 -4.05 -0.34
C SER A 66 2.93 -5.09 -0.72
N GLY A 67 2.54 -6.10 -1.49
CA GLY A 67 3.48 -7.08 -2.02
C GLY A 67 4.56 -6.43 -2.87
N ALA A 68 4.17 -5.73 -3.92
CA ALA A 68 5.09 -5.13 -4.88
C ALA A 68 5.47 -3.68 -4.57
N ASN A 69 4.55 -2.91 -3.99
CA ASN A 69 4.74 -1.49 -3.73
C ASN A 69 5.03 -1.23 -2.25
N THR A 70 6.02 -0.40 -1.99
CA THR A 70 6.28 0.20 -0.69
C THR A 70 6.54 1.67 -0.95
N GLN A 71 5.56 2.50 -0.65
CA GLN A 71 5.56 3.92 -1.00
C GLN A 71 4.97 4.78 0.12
N VAL A 72 5.49 5.98 0.24
CA VAL A 72 4.90 7.05 1.06
C VAL A 72 4.35 8.10 0.11
N ILE A 73 3.03 8.27 0.12
CA ILE A 73 2.31 9.08 -0.86
C ILE A 73 1.53 10.17 -0.11
N ALA A 74 1.49 11.39 -0.69
CA ALA A 74 0.62 12.45 -0.21
C ALA A 74 0.15 13.33 -1.36
N TYR A 75 -1.00 13.98 -1.16
CA TYR A 75 -1.48 15.02 -2.06
C TYR A 75 -0.73 16.33 -1.79
N ALA A 76 -0.06 16.86 -2.79
CA ALA A 76 0.70 18.11 -2.70
C ALA A 76 0.81 18.78 -4.06
N SER A 77 0.59 20.10 -4.10
CA SER A 77 0.64 20.89 -5.35
C SER A 77 -0.25 20.28 -6.43
N GLU A 78 -1.53 20.08 -6.10
CA GLU A 78 -2.59 19.59 -7.00
C GLU A 78 -2.37 18.18 -7.59
N LYS A 79 -1.47 17.40 -7.00
CA LYS A 79 -1.17 16.02 -7.43
C LYS A 79 -0.86 15.08 -6.26
N TYR A 80 -1.07 13.80 -6.46
CA TYR A 80 -0.48 12.78 -5.60
C TYR A 80 1.00 12.63 -5.92
N ARG A 81 1.83 12.73 -4.90
CA ARG A 81 3.29 12.62 -5.04
C ARG A 81 3.81 11.49 -4.17
N VAL A 82 4.77 10.75 -4.72
CA VAL A 82 5.54 9.77 -3.98
C VAL A 82 6.71 10.52 -3.32
N PHE A 83 6.68 10.60 -2.00
CA PHE A 83 7.74 11.24 -1.20
C PHE A 83 8.88 10.27 -0.89
N GLY A 84 8.58 8.99 -0.79
CA GLY A 84 9.57 7.94 -0.57
C GLY A 84 9.08 6.60 -1.11
N GLU A 85 9.99 5.77 -1.58
CA GLU A 85 9.66 4.45 -2.08
C GLU A 85 10.79 3.44 -1.87
N THR A 86 10.47 2.15 -2.02
CA THR A 86 11.53 1.15 -2.09
C THR A 86 12.23 1.21 -3.44
N ILE A 87 13.57 1.14 -3.41
CA ILE A 87 14.41 1.16 -4.61
C ILE A 87 14.74 -0.25 -5.13
N ASP A 88 14.31 -1.30 -4.45
CA ASP A 88 14.65 -2.68 -4.82
C ASP A 88 13.42 -3.61 -4.79
N ILE A 89 12.93 -4.03 -3.65
CA ILE A 89 11.81 -4.96 -3.53
C ILE A 89 10.74 -4.39 -2.60
N GLY A 90 9.46 -4.54 -2.96
CA GLY A 90 8.37 -4.23 -2.04
C GLY A 90 8.45 -5.09 -0.77
N ILE A 91 8.14 -4.49 0.37
CA ILE A 91 8.31 -5.15 1.68
C ILE A 91 7.54 -6.47 1.76
N GLY A 92 6.30 -6.53 1.24
CA GLY A 92 5.51 -7.77 1.26
C GLY A 92 6.17 -8.89 0.47
N ASN A 93 6.64 -8.60 -0.75
CA ASN A 93 7.38 -9.57 -1.56
C ASN A 93 8.72 -9.96 -0.92
N GLY A 94 9.38 -9.04 -0.21
CA GLY A 94 10.58 -9.32 0.57
C GLY A 94 10.30 -10.32 1.68
N LEU A 95 9.27 -10.08 2.48
CA LEU A 95 8.84 -10.99 3.55
C LEU A 95 8.44 -12.38 3.00
N ASP A 96 7.71 -12.43 1.89
CA ASP A 96 7.34 -13.67 1.23
C ASP A 96 8.54 -14.45 0.69
N LYS A 97 9.53 -13.73 0.13
CA LYS A 97 10.80 -14.32 -0.33
C LYS A 97 11.56 -14.93 0.84
N PHE A 98 11.77 -14.17 1.92
CA PHE A 98 12.43 -14.67 3.12
C PHE A 98 11.71 -15.90 3.68
N ALA A 99 10.39 -15.84 3.84
CA ALA A 99 9.59 -16.95 4.36
C ALA A 99 9.74 -18.22 3.51
N ARG A 100 9.74 -18.09 2.19
CA ARG A 100 9.95 -19.22 1.27
C ARG A 100 11.36 -19.81 1.43
N GLU A 101 12.39 -18.98 1.51
CA GLU A 101 13.78 -19.41 1.70
C GLU A 101 14.03 -20.03 3.09
N ALA A 102 13.24 -19.63 4.08
CA ALA A 102 13.23 -20.21 5.44
C ALA A 102 12.31 -21.44 5.59
N GLY A 103 11.71 -21.93 4.48
CA GLY A 103 10.85 -23.12 4.50
C GLY A 103 9.44 -22.92 5.06
N MET A 104 9.03 -21.66 5.30
CA MET A 104 7.70 -21.35 5.87
C MET A 104 6.58 -21.39 4.80
N GLY A 105 6.92 -21.20 3.50
CA GLY A 105 5.96 -21.13 2.39
C GLY A 105 5.16 -19.83 2.36
N PHE A 106 4.16 -19.77 1.48
CA PHE A 106 3.31 -18.61 1.23
C PHE A 106 1.95 -18.70 1.96
N PRO A 107 1.31 -17.58 2.40
CA PRO A 107 1.87 -16.24 2.51
C PRO A 107 2.89 -16.13 3.65
N GLY A 108 3.96 -15.36 3.44
CA GLY A 108 5.07 -15.23 4.40
C GLY A 108 4.78 -14.24 5.52
N GLY A 109 4.21 -13.07 5.19
CA GLY A 109 3.97 -12.00 6.15
C GLY A 109 3.26 -12.43 7.43
N PRO A 110 2.07 -13.08 7.37
CA PRO A 110 1.36 -13.57 8.57
C PRO A 110 2.12 -14.64 9.35
N LYS A 111 2.96 -15.45 8.69
CA LYS A 111 3.77 -16.48 9.34
C LYS A 111 4.95 -15.86 10.09
N ILE A 112 5.59 -14.86 9.49
CA ILE A 112 6.63 -14.06 10.13
C ILE A 112 6.06 -13.37 11.36
N GLU A 113 4.94 -12.67 11.25
CA GLU A 113 4.26 -12.00 12.37
C GLU A 113 4.00 -12.95 13.54
N LYS A 114 3.51 -14.15 13.24
CA LYS A 114 3.22 -15.16 14.28
C LYS A 114 4.47 -15.65 15.01
N LEU A 115 5.60 -15.75 14.29
CA LEU A 115 6.88 -16.23 14.82
C LEU A 115 7.73 -15.11 15.43
N ALA A 116 7.52 -13.85 15.05
CA ALA A 116 8.30 -12.70 15.47
C ALA A 116 8.14 -12.38 16.98
N LYS A 117 8.71 -13.22 17.83
CA LYS A 117 8.62 -13.17 19.30
C LYS A 117 10.00 -13.35 19.95
N GLY A 118 11.04 -12.93 19.27
CA GLY A 118 12.42 -13.07 19.75
C GLY A 118 12.71 -12.19 20.98
N PRO A 119 13.63 -12.62 21.83
CA PRO A 119 14.00 -11.91 23.06
C PRO A 119 14.93 -10.72 22.81
N GLU A 120 15.55 -10.64 21.63
CA GLU A 120 16.56 -9.63 21.31
C GLU A 120 16.55 -9.25 19.82
N LEU A 121 17.05 -8.06 19.51
CA LEU A 121 17.27 -7.61 18.14
C LEU A 121 18.67 -8.04 17.67
N LEU A 122 18.71 -8.72 16.53
CA LEU A 122 19.96 -8.99 15.84
C LEU A 122 20.42 -7.76 15.06
N ASP A 123 21.73 -7.60 14.95
CA ASP A 123 22.31 -6.60 14.06
C ASP A 123 22.06 -6.98 12.61
N LEU A 124 21.13 -6.24 11.96
CA LEU A 124 20.72 -6.36 10.57
C LEU A 124 20.88 -5.02 9.86
N PRO A 125 21.12 -5.00 8.54
CA PRO A 125 21.22 -3.77 7.77
C PRO A 125 19.96 -2.90 7.88
N TYR A 126 20.17 -1.61 8.13
CA TYR A 126 19.14 -0.59 8.15
C TYR A 126 19.41 0.40 7.00
N SER A 127 18.63 0.29 5.92
CA SER A 127 18.95 0.97 4.66
C SER A 127 17.86 1.99 4.28
N VAL A 128 17.93 3.17 4.89
CA VAL A 128 17.13 4.35 4.53
C VAL A 128 18.08 5.43 4.02
N LYS A 129 17.84 5.94 2.82
CA LYS A 129 18.61 7.01 2.21
C LYS A 129 17.68 8.13 1.72
N GLY A 130 17.69 9.26 2.41
CA GLY A 130 16.69 10.29 2.20
C GLY A 130 15.31 9.77 2.62
N MET A 131 14.39 9.64 1.68
CA MET A 131 13.08 9.02 1.91
C MET A 131 12.94 7.68 1.15
N ASP A 132 14.01 7.16 0.59
CA ASP A 132 13.99 5.87 -0.09
C ASP A 132 14.50 4.74 0.80
N MET A 133 13.96 3.54 0.59
CA MET A 133 14.24 2.35 1.39
C MET A 133 14.76 1.21 0.52
N ALA A 134 15.60 0.35 1.09
CA ALA A 134 16.05 -0.88 0.42
C ALA A 134 15.92 -2.08 1.36
N PHE A 135 15.20 -3.10 0.95
CA PHE A 135 14.88 -4.27 1.78
C PHE A 135 15.65 -5.53 1.40
N SER A 136 16.20 -5.62 0.18
CA SER A 136 16.87 -6.85 -0.27
C SER A 136 18.06 -7.24 0.61
N GLY A 137 18.87 -6.26 1.02
CA GLY A 137 19.99 -6.48 1.93
C GLY A 137 19.56 -6.97 3.30
N LEU A 138 18.46 -6.40 3.84
CA LEU A 138 17.87 -6.81 5.11
C LEU A 138 17.39 -8.27 5.04
N MET A 139 16.68 -8.66 3.97
CA MET A 139 16.20 -10.04 3.78
C MET A 139 17.35 -11.05 3.67
N THR A 140 18.39 -10.68 2.91
CA THR A 140 19.59 -11.54 2.73
C THR A 140 20.34 -11.71 4.05
N ALA A 141 20.52 -10.64 4.81
CA ALA A 141 21.18 -10.70 6.12
C ALA A 141 20.39 -11.54 7.14
N ALA A 142 19.06 -11.38 7.18
CA ALA A 142 18.20 -12.18 8.02
C ALA A 142 18.32 -13.69 7.67
N LYS A 143 18.34 -14.04 6.37
CA LYS A 143 18.56 -15.43 5.94
C LYS A 143 19.93 -15.95 6.37
N SER A 144 20.97 -15.16 6.25
CA SER A 144 22.33 -15.52 6.71
C SER A 144 22.39 -15.76 8.23
N LYS A 145 21.68 -14.95 9.03
CA LYS A 145 21.57 -15.17 10.49
C LYS A 145 20.88 -16.50 10.81
N LEU A 146 19.79 -16.82 10.07
CA LEU A 146 19.11 -18.10 10.21
C LEU A 146 20.04 -19.27 9.87
N ASP A 147 20.78 -19.19 8.77
CA ASP A 147 21.71 -20.23 8.33
C ASP A 147 22.89 -20.40 9.28
N SER A 148 23.26 -19.35 10.03
CA SER A 148 24.29 -19.40 11.08
C SER A 148 23.81 -19.95 12.43
N GLY A 149 22.53 -20.37 12.53
CA GLY A 149 21.99 -21.09 13.67
C GLY A 149 21.20 -20.25 14.67
N HIS A 150 20.91 -18.95 14.34
CA HIS A 150 19.95 -18.19 15.18
C HIS A 150 18.54 -18.77 15.06
N SER A 151 17.75 -18.69 16.14
CA SER A 151 16.37 -19.17 16.12
C SER A 151 15.52 -18.39 15.12
N ILE A 152 14.54 -19.06 14.53
CA ILE A 152 13.63 -18.45 13.56
C ILE A 152 12.81 -17.32 14.19
N GLU A 153 12.46 -17.46 15.49
CA GLU A 153 11.74 -16.45 16.26
C GLU A 153 12.53 -15.14 16.37
N THR A 154 13.82 -15.25 16.73
CA THR A 154 14.71 -14.08 16.87
C THR A 154 14.99 -13.43 15.52
N VAL A 155 15.21 -14.23 14.46
CA VAL A 155 15.45 -13.72 13.12
C VAL A 155 14.21 -13.02 12.57
N THR A 156 13.02 -13.63 12.68
CA THR A 156 11.77 -13.02 12.18
C THR A 156 11.39 -11.77 12.97
N TYR A 157 11.63 -11.77 14.29
CA TYR A 157 11.45 -10.58 15.12
C TYR A 157 12.34 -9.43 14.63
N SER A 158 13.64 -9.67 14.51
CA SER A 158 14.60 -8.64 14.09
C SER A 158 14.33 -8.13 12.67
N LEU A 159 13.96 -9.03 11.76
CA LEU A 159 13.57 -8.70 10.39
C LEU A 159 12.36 -7.77 10.38
N GLN A 160 11.32 -8.12 11.10
CA GLN A 160 10.08 -7.36 11.18
C GLN A 160 10.30 -5.99 11.79
N GLU A 161 10.98 -5.91 12.94
CA GLU A 161 11.27 -4.66 13.63
C GLU A 161 12.04 -3.68 12.73
N ASN A 162 13.12 -4.14 12.09
CA ASN A 162 13.91 -3.27 11.20
C ASN A 162 13.11 -2.81 9.97
N ALA A 163 12.40 -3.73 9.31
CA ALA A 163 11.63 -3.38 8.11
C ALA A 163 10.53 -2.35 8.40
N PHE A 164 9.85 -2.49 9.52
CA PHE A 164 8.77 -1.57 9.90
C PHE A 164 9.31 -0.25 10.46
N ALA A 165 10.43 -0.28 11.21
CA ALA A 165 11.09 0.94 11.66
C ALA A 165 11.53 1.80 10.47
N MET A 166 12.15 1.22 9.44
CA MET A 166 12.50 1.92 8.20
C MET A 166 11.27 2.55 7.54
N SER A 167 10.16 1.82 7.49
CA SER A 167 8.92 2.28 6.86
C SER A 167 8.28 3.42 7.65
N CYS A 168 8.22 3.32 8.97
CA CYS A 168 7.70 4.36 9.86
C CYS A 168 8.58 5.62 9.83
N GLU A 169 9.91 5.47 9.82
CA GLU A 169 10.84 6.60 9.72
C GLU A 169 10.61 7.41 8.45
N VAL A 170 10.43 6.75 7.29
CA VAL A 170 10.18 7.46 6.03
C VAL A 170 8.81 8.14 6.04
N ALA A 171 7.79 7.51 6.61
CA ALA A 171 6.47 8.13 6.80
C ALA A 171 6.56 9.36 7.72
N GLU A 172 7.33 9.27 8.81
CA GLU A 172 7.59 10.38 9.73
C GLU A 172 8.28 11.55 9.03
N ARG A 173 9.31 11.27 8.23
CA ARG A 173 10.00 12.31 7.43
C ARG A 173 9.06 12.98 6.45
N ALA A 174 8.16 12.22 5.81
CA ALA A 174 7.18 12.78 4.89
C ALA A 174 6.14 13.65 5.61
N LEU A 175 5.66 13.25 6.79
CA LEU A 175 4.80 14.08 7.64
C LEU A 175 5.49 15.40 7.99
N ALA A 176 6.77 15.34 8.44
CA ALA A 176 7.54 16.53 8.78
C ALA A 176 7.78 17.44 7.56
N HIS A 177 8.08 16.85 6.40
CA HIS A 177 8.37 17.60 5.16
C HIS A 177 7.11 18.28 4.60
N THR A 178 5.96 17.60 4.65
CA THR A 178 4.71 18.11 4.08
C THR A 178 3.93 18.99 5.05
N GLY A 179 4.25 18.94 6.36
CA GLY A 179 3.48 19.61 7.41
C GLY A 179 2.10 19.00 7.66
N LYS A 180 1.83 17.79 7.11
CA LYS A 180 0.54 17.12 7.31
C LYS A 180 0.43 16.53 8.71
N THR A 181 -0.81 16.45 9.20
CA THR A 181 -1.13 16.04 10.58
C THR A 181 -1.93 14.74 10.62
N GLU A 182 -1.96 14.01 9.53
CA GLU A 182 -2.71 12.77 9.39
C GLU A 182 -1.86 11.71 8.67
N LEU A 183 -1.87 10.48 9.17
CA LEU A 183 -1.29 9.30 8.55
C LEU A 183 -2.38 8.27 8.27
N VAL A 184 -2.39 7.69 7.10
CA VAL A 184 -3.20 6.51 6.75
C VAL A 184 -2.29 5.34 6.47
N LEU A 185 -2.61 4.15 6.99
CA LEU A 185 -1.97 2.89 6.60
C LEU A 185 -2.76 2.21 5.47
N GLY A 186 -2.07 1.66 4.48
CA GLY A 186 -2.69 0.92 3.38
C GLY A 186 -1.81 -0.20 2.84
N GLY A 187 -2.45 -1.11 2.10
CA GLY A 187 -1.81 -2.31 1.57
C GLY A 187 -1.86 -3.51 2.52
N GLY A 188 -1.65 -4.70 1.98
CA GLY A 188 -1.80 -5.95 2.75
C GLY A 188 -0.87 -6.09 3.95
N VAL A 189 0.32 -5.47 3.92
CA VAL A 189 1.25 -5.48 5.07
C VAL A 189 0.74 -4.62 6.22
N ALA A 190 -0.12 -3.63 5.96
CA ALA A 190 -0.79 -2.83 6.99
C ALA A 190 -1.78 -3.63 7.86
N CYS A 191 -2.02 -4.91 7.55
CA CYS A 191 -2.75 -5.83 8.40
C CYS A 191 -1.92 -6.36 9.59
N ASN A 192 -0.58 -6.19 9.56
CA ASN A 192 0.33 -6.63 10.62
C ASN A 192 0.16 -5.75 11.87
N GLU A 193 -0.11 -6.39 13.02
CA GLU A 193 -0.39 -5.67 14.28
C GLU A 193 0.84 -4.89 14.78
N ARG A 194 2.06 -5.41 14.59
CA ARG A 194 3.26 -4.71 15.02
C ARG A 194 3.50 -3.44 14.23
N LEU A 195 3.25 -3.46 12.92
CA LEU A 195 3.33 -2.25 12.10
C LEU A 195 2.30 -1.21 12.55
N ARG A 196 1.06 -1.65 12.84
CA ARG A 196 0.00 -0.77 13.35
C ARG A 196 0.41 -0.11 14.66
N GLU A 197 0.95 -0.90 15.59
CA GLU A 197 1.47 -0.41 16.87
C GLU A 197 2.60 0.62 16.67
N MET A 198 3.61 0.31 15.85
CA MET A 198 4.73 1.23 15.59
C MET A 198 4.28 2.54 14.95
N ALA A 199 3.38 2.46 13.98
CA ALA A 199 2.81 3.66 13.34
C ALA A 199 1.99 4.50 14.34
N THR A 200 1.23 3.86 15.21
CA THR A 200 0.45 4.54 16.25
C THR A 200 1.37 5.26 17.23
N ILE A 201 2.39 4.58 17.76
CA ILE A 201 3.39 5.20 18.67
C ILE A 201 4.04 6.41 18.01
N MET A 202 4.54 6.26 16.78
CA MET A 202 5.20 7.34 16.03
C MET A 202 4.26 8.55 15.85
N THR A 203 3.00 8.31 15.49
CA THR A 203 2.04 9.40 15.27
C THR A 203 1.60 10.08 16.58
N GLU A 204 1.45 9.33 17.67
CA GLU A 204 1.16 9.87 19.00
C GLU A 204 2.29 10.77 19.49
N GLU A 205 3.56 10.34 19.38
CA GLU A 205 4.74 11.12 19.75
C GLU A 205 4.85 12.43 18.96
N ARG A 206 4.35 12.44 17.73
CA ARG A 206 4.32 13.66 16.89
C ARG A 206 3.07 14.51 17.04
N GLY A 207 2.07 14.06 17.78
CA GLY A 207 0.77 14.72 17.83
C GLY A 207 0.00 14.68 16.51
N VAL A 208 0.21 13.64 15.70
CA VAL A 208 -0.43 13.38 14.39
C VAL A 208 -1.50 12.31 14.58
N LYS A 209 -2.60 12.41 13.83
CA LYS A 209 -3.65 11.38 13.86
C LYS A 209 -3.28 10.21 12.97
N CYS A 210 -3.46 8.98 13.47
CA CYS A 210 -3.29 7.75 12.70
C CYS A 210 -4.66 7.16 12.34
N PHE A 211 -4.90 6.97 11.06
CA PHE A 211 -6.09 6.29 10.54
C PHE A 211 -5.68 4.92 9.99
N ILE A 212 -6.16 3.90 10.64
CA ILE A 212 -5.83 2.51 10.29
C ILE A 212 -7.12 1.83 9.85
N PRO A 213 -7.39 1.74 8.54
CA PRO A 213 -8.58 1.07 8.03
C PRO A 213 -8.69 -0.37 8.53
N SER A 214 -9.90 -0.92 8.52
CA SER A 214 -10.11 -2.33 8.80
C SER A 214 -9.25 -3.20 7.88
N LYS A 215 -8.91 -4.41 8.31
CA LYS A 215 -8.04 -5.31 7.51
C LYS A 215 -8.59 -5.55 6.11
N ASP A 216 -9.91 -5.63 5.98
CA ASP A 216 -10.59 -5.83 4.69
C ASP A 216 -10.46 -4.62 3.74
N LEU A 217 -10.27 -3.43 4.28
CA LEU A 217 -10.04 -2.20 3.50
C LEU A 217 -8.55 -1.91 3.26
N CYS A 218 -7.65 -2.48 4.09
CA CYS A 218 -6.20 -2.39 3.87
C CYS A 218 -5.73 -3.24 2.69
N VAL A 219 -6.28 -4.46 2.53
CA VAL A 219 -5.95 -5.34 1.39
C VAL A 219 -6.61 -4.84 0.11
N ASP A 220 -6.19 -5.38 -1.04
CA ASP A 220 -6.82 -5.10 -2.32
C ASP A 220 -8.31 -5.51 -2.29
N ASN A 221 -9.19 -4.56 -2.58
CA ASN A 221 -10.63 -4.79 -2.53
C ASN A 221 -11.38 -3.96 -3.58
N GLY A 222 -12.61 -4.36 -3.89
CA GLY A 222 -13.45 -3.64 -4.85
C GLY A 222 -14.02 -2.33 -4.30
N VAL A 223 -14.14 -2.20 -2.96
CA VAL A 223 -14.74 -1.01 -2.33
C VAL A 223 -13.87 0.22 -2.57
N MET A 224 -12.55 0.12 -2.40
CA MET A 224 -11.63 1.23 -2.64
C MET A 224 -11.65 1.68 -4.11
N ILE A 225 -11.80 0.75 -5.04
CA ILE A 225 -11.87 1.04 -6.47
C ILE A 225 -13.18 1.75 -6.81
N GLY A 226 -14.30 1.26 -6.26
CA GLY A 226 -15.61 1.91 -6.39
C GLY A 226 -15.64 3.29 -5.76
N TRP A 227 -15.07 3.42 -4.55
CA TRP A 227 -14.98 4.68 -3.83
C TRP A 227 -14.23 5.75 -4.60
N LEU A 228 -13.03 5.43 -5.10
CA LEU A 228 -12.26 6.41 -5.88
C LEU A 228 -13.00 6.82 -7.17
N GLY A 229 -13.60 5.88 -7.90
CA GLY A 229 -14.39 6.21 -9.08
C GLY A 229 -15.58 7.11 -8.76
N HIS A 230 -16.26 6.87 -7.65
CA HIS A 230 -17.35 7.72 -7.15
C HIS A 230 -16.85 9.14 -6.84
N GLN A 231 -15.70 9.27 -6.13
CA GLN A 231 -15.10 10.57 -5.82
C GLN A 231 -14.71 11.33 -7.09
N MET A 232 -14.09 10.67 -8.06
CA MET A 232 -13.71 11.27 -9.33
C MET A 232 -14.92 11.86 -10.06
N VAL A 233 -16.00 11.09 -10.19
CA VAL A 233 -17.22 11.56 -10.90
C VAL A 233 -17.90 12.71 -10.14
N ASN A 234 -17.96 12.65 -8.82
CA ASN A 234 -18.50 13.74 -8.00
C ASN A 234 -17.65 15.01 -8.07
N GLY A 235 -16.34 14.87 -8.26
CA GLY A 235 -15.38 15.96 -8.48
C GLY A 235 -15.29 16.44 -9.94
N GLU A 236 -16.32 16.20 -10.74
CA GLU A 236 -16.44 16.64 -12.12
C GLU A 236 -15.39 16.05 -13.09
N TYR A 237 -14.76 14.93 -12.75
CA TYR A 237 -13.88 14.22 -13.66
C TYR A 237 -14.65 13.81 -14.92
N LYS A 238 -14.11 14.15 -16.09
CA LYS A 238 -14.71 13.79 -17.37
C LYS A 238 -14.22 12.43 -17.84
N ILE A 239 -15.09 11.45 -17.84
CA ILE A 239 -14.81 10.12 -18.38
C ILE A 239 -14.48 10.23 -19.86
N THR A 240 -13.35 9.64 -20.28
CA THR A 240 -12.84 9.68 -21.65
C THR A 240 -12.62 8.25 -22.21
N GLU A 241 -12.30 8.14 -23.48
CA GLU A 241 -11.89 6.85 -24.06
C GLU A 241 -10.62 6.27 -23.43
N GLU A 242 -9.76 7.12 -22.86
CA GLU A 242 -8.57 6.67 -22.13
C GLU A 242 -8.93 5.86 -20.88
N ASP A 243 -10.07 6.12 -20.24
CA ASP A 243 -10.54 5.35 -19.10
C ASP A 243 -10.89 3.90 -19.45
N ASN A 244 -11.00 3.59 -20.72
CA ASN A 244 -11.17 2.21 -21.20
C ASN A 244 -9.83 1.46 -21.37
N LYS A 245 -8.67 2.11 -21.19
CA LYS A 245 -7.36 1.51 -21.46
C LYS A 245 -6.66 1.12 -20.17
N VAL A 246 -6.08 -0.07 -20.16
CA VAL A 246 -5.20 -0.54 -19.07
C VAL A 246 -3.85 0.15 -19.16
N HIS A 247 -3.33 0.62 -18.03
CA HIS A 247 -2.03 1.28 -17.93
C HIS A 247 -1.15 0.63 -16.85
N GLN A 248 -0.35 -0.38 -17.22
CA GLN A 248 0.45 -1.18 -16.26
C GLN A 248 1.39 -0.35 -15.37
N LYS A 249 1.89 0.76 -15.88
CA LYS A 249 2.83 1.68 -15.20
C LYS A 249 2.16 3.01 -14.84
N TYR A 250 0.87 2.98 -14.47
CA TYR A 250 0.11 4.17 -14.13
C TYR A 250 0.59 4.74 -12.79
N ARG A 251 1.50 5.69 -12.84
CA ARG A 251 2.07 6.33 -11.64
C ARG A 251 1.02 7.22 -10.95
N THR A 252 1.14 7.37 -9.63
CA THR A 252 0.26 8.23 -8.83
C THR A 252 0.31 9.70 -9.26
N ASP A 253 1.48 10.19 -9.66
CA ASP A 253 1.70 11.57 -10.13
C ASP A 253 1.12 11.87 -11.52
N MET A 254 0.66 10.85 -12.25
CA MET A 254 -0.05 10.98 -13.53
C MET A 254 -1.56 11.10 -13.38
N VAL A 255 -2.08 10.95 -12.16
CA VAL A 255 -3.52 11.03 -11.91
C VAL A 255 -3.95 12.49 -11.91
N GLU A 256 -4.93 12.83 -12.74
CA GLU A 256 -5.63 14.10 -12.69
C GLU A 256 -6.56 14.12 -11.48
N VAL A 257 -6.42 15.11 -10.62
CA VAL A 257 -7.18 15.20 -9.36
C VAL A 257 -8.15 16.35 -9.47
N THR A 258 -9.43 16.05 -9.58
CA THR A 258 -10.52 17.03 -9.71
C THR A 258 -11.46 17.04 -8.49
N TRP A 259 -11.26 16.12 -7.54
CA TRP A 259 -12.18 15.90 -6.40
C TRP A 259 -11.62 16.37 -5.04
N ARG A 260 -10.49 17.07 -5.04
CA ARG A 260 -9.86 17.65 -3.83
C ARG A 260 -9.81 19.19 -3.93
#